data_4a02be2c33f1daf32e1487b2bd069ec7
#
_entry.id   4a02be2c33f1daf32e1487b2bd069ec7
#
_cell.length_a   1.000
_cell.length_b   1.000
_cell.length_c   1.000
_cell.angle_alpha   90.00
_cell.angle_beta   90.00
_cell.angle_gamma   90.00
#
_symmetry.space_group_name_H-M   'P 1'
#
loop_
_entity.id
_entity.type
_entity.pdbx_description
1 polymer ?
#
loop_
_entity_poly.entity_id
_entity_poly.type
_entity_poly.pdbx_seq_one_letter_code
_entity_poly.pdbx_strand_id
1 'polypeptide(L)'
;QTTGDVDAWVQKTVPMDMFYRPPGSKVVDLKIANHFTHTLTGDTTLYFENPPESGNAGSFALEVTGADVTVGYDLASTAYDSVGFSVQSQDTSPTGLFFKPDGTKMYISGDAGNDITEYDLSTAWDVSTSTYNQAFSVSTQESSIRDVFFKPDGTKMYIVGSNGDDINEYNLSTAWDVSTSVYSQSSSAYDGPYTETSPTGIHFKPDGTKVYVVGKGLDRIYESSLSTAWDISTITYVTQEYINPQETGPDSIHLNPEGTKLYIIGTSGRNVDEYVLSTAFDLDTATFSVAHSTIEAQETNPQGMAFKDDGTKMYIVGTTTDTVYQYSTSSSTPATITYPSSVKWPGGTTPDAPAAGEKDVYVFVTTDGGTTYYGKQAGDAVA
;
A
#
# COMPACT_ATOMS: atom_id res chain seq x y z
N GLN A 1 42.43 -20.84 49.22
CA GLN A 1 42.59 -19.94 48.04
C GLN A 1 42.49 -20.80 46.78
N THR A 2 41.35 -20.93 46.22
CA THR A 2 41.16 -21.43 44.86
C THR A 2 41.06 -20.23 43.96
N THR A 3 42.09 -19.96 43.18
CA THR A 3 42.06 -19.05 42.06
C THR A 3 40.99 -19.52 41.09
N GLY A 4 39.89 -18.81 41.07
CA GLY A 4 38.86 -19.01 40.03
C GLY A 4 39.45 -18.67 38.67
N ASP A 5 39.42 -19.67 37.82
CA ASP A 5 39.82 -19.55 36.41
C ASP A 5 38.90 -18.55 35.73
N VAL A 6 39.49 -17.42 35.30
CA VAL A 6 38.84 -16.42 34.45
C VAL A 6 38.89 -16.86 32.99
N ASP A 7 38.85 -18.17 32.76
CA ASP A 7 38.90 -18.69 31.42
C ASP A 7 37.54 -18.73 30.75
N ALA A 8 37.54 -18.05 29.62
CA ALA A 8 36.61 -18.12 28.51
C ALA A 8 35.24 -17.48 28.73
N TRP A 9 35.21 -16.17 28.73
CA TRP A 9 34.11 -15.48 28.10
C TRP A 9 34.11 -15.87 26.60
N VAL A 10 33.54 -17.02 26.28
CA VAL A 10 33.26 -17.35 24.89
C VAL A 10 32.18 -16.37 24.46
N GLN A 11 32.57 -15.31 23.78
CA GLN A 11 31.62 -14.44 23.10
C GLN A 11 30.91 -15.27 22.05
N LYS A 12 29.71 -15.73 22.38
CA LYS A 12 28.83 -16.35 21.41
C LYS A 12 27.96 -15.25 20.83
N THR A 13 28.23 -14.90 19.58
CA THR A 13 27.36 -14.00 18.81
C THR A 13 26.27 -14.83 18.16
N VAL A 14 25.00 -14.47 18.36
CA VAL A 14 23.84 -15.08 17.69
C VAL A 14 22.97 -14.00 17.04
N PRO A 15 22.47 -14.27 15.84
CA PRO A 15 21.42 -13.45 15.26
C PRO A 15 20.15 -13.50 16.10
N MET A 16 19.41 -12.41 16.16
CA MET A 16 18.22 -12.26 17.03
C MET A 16 16.94 -12.94 16.52
N ASP A 17 16.97 -13.70 15.43
CA ASP A 17 15.77 -14.17 14.71
C ASP A 17 15.14 -15.46 15.26
N MET A 18 15.43 -15.85 16.52
CA MET A 18 15.11 -17.18 17.02
C MET A 18 13.71 -17.42 17.58
N PHE A 19 12.84 -16.38 17.77
CA PHE A 19 11.50 -16.60 18.35
C PHE A 19 10.46 -15.70 17.69
N TYR A 20 9.30 -16.30 17.32
CA TYR A 20 8.18 -15.59 16.71
C TYR A 20 7.41 -14.76 17.76
N ARG A 21 7.36 -13.46 17.55
CA ARG A 21 6.44 -12.48 18.17
C ARG A 21 5.79 -11.65 17.06
N PRO A 22 4.88 -10.73 17.38
CA PRO A 22 4.28 -9.87 16.35
C PRO A 22 5.33 -9.27 15.41
N PRO A 23 5.00 -8.99 14.14
CA PRO A 23 5.92 -8.37 13.19
C PRO A 23 6.67 -7.18 13.81
N GLY A 24 7.96 -7.03 13.53
CA GLY A 24 8.83 -6.01 14.13
C GLY A 24 9.34 -6.33 15.55
N SER A 25 8.97 -7.46 16.16
CA SER A 25 9.47 -7.85 17.48
C SER A 25 10.72 -8.71 17.39
N LYS A 26 11.73 -8.41 18.24
CA LYS A 26 12.97 -9.17 18.37
C LYS A 26 13.27 -9.47 19.84
N VAL A 27 13.73 -10.68 20.10
CA VAL A 27 14.03 -11.15 21.46
C VAL A 27 15.54 -11.25 21.68
N VAL A 28 16.01 -10.63 22.75
CA VAL A 28 17.36 -10.78 23.29
C VAL A 28 17.29 -11.74 24.46
N ASP A 29 17.60 -13.03 24.22
CA ASP A 29 17.58 -14.07 25.25
C ASP A 29 18.95 -14.18 25.91
N LEU A 30 19.07 -13.66 27.13
CA LEU A 30 20.34 -13.59 27.89
C LEU A 30 20.84 -14.96 28.35
N LYS A 31 20.04 -16.02 28.19
CA LYS A 31 20.45 -17.38 28.50
C LYS A 31 21.32 -18.01 27.41
N ILE A 32 21.22 -17.50 26.16
CA ILE A 32 21.89 -18.10 25.00
C ILE A 32 23.17 -17.35 24.59
N ALA A 33 23.28 -16.05 24.89
CA ALA A 33 24.43 -15.23 24.54
C ALA A 33 24.53 -13.98 25.40
N ASN A 34 25.69 -13.31 25.30
CA ASN A 34 25.95 -11.98 25.88
C ASN A 34 26.35 -10.94 24.83
N HIS A 35 26.40 -11.33 23.57
CA HIS A 35 26.59 -10.44 22.44
C HIS A 35 25.58 -10.80 21.35
N PHE A 36 24.83 -9.81 20.88
CA PHE A 36 23.78 -9.93 19.88
C PHE A 36 24.04 -8.97 18.75
N THR A 37 23.69 -9.37 17.53
CA THR A 37 23.72 -8.52 16.34
C THR A 37 22.34 -8.45 15.72
N HIS A 38 21.96 -7.27 15.24
CA HIS A 38 20.69 -7.08 14.52
C HIS A 38 20.88 -6.05 13.41
N THR A 39 20.46 -6.39 12.20
CA THR A 39 20.30 -5.42 11.11
C THR A 39 18.82 -5.03 11.05
N LEU A 40 18.55 -3.74 11.15
CA LEU A 40 17.18 -3.23 11.03
C LEU A 40 16.67 -3.51 9.61
N THR A 41 15.45 -3.98 9.50
CA THR A 41 14.70 -4.14 8.24
C THR A 41 13.36 -3.41 8.30
N GLY A 42 13.13 -2.68 9.38
CA GLY A 42 11.93 -1.94 9.73
C GLY A 42 11.99 -1.52 11.18
N ASP A 43 10.96 -0.80 11.64
CA ASP A 43 10.80 -0.46 13.04
C ASP A 43 10.81 -1.72 13.91
N THR A 44 11.66 -1.70 14.93
CA THR A 44 11.95 -2.88 15.73
C THR A 44 11.62 -2.64 17.19
N THR A 45 10.81 -3.51 17.80
CA THR A 45 10.57 -3.55 19.25
C THR A 45 11.39 -4.67 19.87
N LEU A 46 12.24 -4.33 20.84
CA LEU A 46 13.08 -5.27 21.54
C LEU A 46 12.40 -5.82 22.82
N TYR A 47 12.65 -7.09 23.09
CA TYR A 47 12.27 -7.77 24.34
C TYR A 47 13.50 -8.42 24.94
N PHE A 48 13.74 -8.23 26.26
CA PHE A 48 14.84 -8.87 26.98
C PHE A 48 14.27 -10.01 27.82
N GLU A 49 14.78 -11.22 27.62
CA GLU A 49 14.29 -12.43 28.28
C GLU A 49 15.42 -13.16 29.02
N ASN A 50 15.04 -14.02 29.97
CA ASN A 50 15.95 -14.86 30.76
C ASN A 50 17.11 -14.08 31.39
N PRO A 51 16.86 -13.00 32.14
CA PRO A 51 17.90 -12.29 32.87
C PRO A 51 18.57 -13.20 33.90
N PRO A 52 19.79 -12.87 34.38
CA PRO A 52 20.39 -13.58 35.50
C PRO A 52 19.50 -13.45 36.74
N GLU A 53 19.61 -14.40 37.67
CA GLU A 53 18.86 -14.37 38.94
C GLU A 53 19.15 -13.08 39.72
N SER A 54 18.15 -12.57 40.43
CA SER A 54 18.29 -11.37 41.27
C SER A 54 19.46 -11.48 42.23
N GLY A 55 20.25 -10.43 42.32
CA GLY A 55 21.48 -10.39 43.08
C GLY A 55 22.74 -10.79 42.30
N ASN A 56 22.60 -11.33 41.10
CA ASN A 56 23.70 -11.54 40.17
C ASN A 56 23.75 -10.42 39.12
N ALA A 57 24.97 -9.91 38.85
CA ALA A 57 25.16 -8.97 37.77
C ALA A 57 25.16 -9.69 36.43
N GLY A 58 24.44 -9.14 35.45
CA GLY A 58 24.46 -9.57 34.06
C GLY A 58 24.69 -8.40 33.14
N SER A 59 25.43 -8.63 32.06
CA SER A 59 25.62 -7.64 31.00
C SER A 59 25.61 -8.29 29.63
N PHE A 60 25.17 -7.53 28.63
CA PHE A 60 25.24 -7.95 27.24
C PHE A 60 25.47 -6.74 26.34
N ALA A 61 25.99 -7.00 25.15
CA ALA A 61 26.14 -6.03 24.09
C ALA A 61 25.17 -6.34 22.95
N LEU A 62 24.62 -5.29 22.35
CA LEU A 62 23.80 -5.34 21.16
C LEU A 62 24.43 -4.45 20.10
N GLU A 63 24.88 -5.03 19.00
CA GLU A 63 25.31 -4.33 17.80
C GLU A 63 24.10 -4.21 16.87
N VAL A 64 23.76 -2.99 16.46
CA VAL A 64 22.67 -2.71 15.54
C VAL A 64 23.24 -2.06 14.29
N THR A 65 22.87 -2.62 13.13
CA THR A 65 23.11 -1.97 11.84
C THR A 65 21.85 -1.25 11.41
N GLY A 66 21.94 0.04 11.12
CA GLY A 66 20.82 0.87 10.69
C GLY A 66 20.36 0.54 9.28
N ALA A 67 19.08 0.79 9.02
CA ALA A 67 18.47 0.75 7.71
C ALA A 67 17.39 1.83 7.61
N ASP A 68 17.04 2.19 6.40
CA ASP A 68 15.87 3.02 6.15
C ASP A 68 14.64 2.14 5.93
N VAL A 69 13.50 2.64 6.37
CA VAL A 69 12.18 2.09 6.07
C VAL A 69 11.60 2.88 4.90
N THR A 70 11.26 2.18 3.83
CA THR A 70 10.50 2.78 2.74
C THR A 70 9.04 2.89 3.15
N VAL A 71 8.52 4.12 3.14
CA VAL A 71 7.11 4.42 3.41
C VAL A 71 6.46 4.72 2.06
N GLY A 72 5.55 3.84 1.63
CA GLY A 72 4.72 4.03 0.43
C GLY A 72 3.55 4.97 0.68
N TYR A 73 2.81 5.28 -0.38
CA TYR A 73 1.66 6.19 -0.34
C TYR A 73 2.01 7.58 0.21
N ASP A 74 3.25 8.02 0.02
CA ASP A 74 3.72 9.37 0.36
C ASP A 74 3.67 10.27 -0.89
N LEU A 75 2.51 10.85 -1.14
CA LEU A 75 2.32 11.71 -2.31
C LEU A 75 3.08 13.04 -2.22
N ALA A 76 3.52 13.45 -1.03
CA ALA A 76 4.39 14.63 -0.89
C ALA A 76 5.77 14.40 -1.53
N SER A 77 6.20 13.13 -1.64
CA SER A 77 7.44 12.71 -2.28
C SER A 77 7.24 12.26 -3.73
N THR A 78 6.08 12.51 -4.36
CA THR A 78 5.78 12.08 -5.72
C THR A 78 6.77 12.66 -6.72
N ALA A 79 7.37 11.78 -7.52
CA ALA A 79 8.28 12.15 -8.61
C ALA A 79 7.97 11.31 -9.86
N TYR A 80 7.93 11.97 -11.02
CA TYR A 80 7.81 11.28 -12.30
C TYR A 80 9.09 10.49 -12.60
N ASP A 81 8.96 9.19 -12.85
CA ASP A 81 10.11 8.29 -13.08
C ASP A 81 10.76 8.47 -14.46
N SER A 82 10.23 9.34 -15.30
CA SER A 82 10.58 9.47 -16.72
C SER A 82 10.28 8.19 -17.51
N VAL A 83 9.25 7.46 -17.07
CA VAL A 83 8.76 6.21 -17.65
C VAL A 83 7.30 6.37 -18.04
N GLY A 84 7.00 6.06 -19.29
CA GLY A 84 5.63 6.03 -19.82
C GLY A 84 5.49 4.99 -20.92
N PHE A 85 4.26 4.52 -21.12
CA PHE A 85 3.90 3.56 -22.15
C PHE A 85 2.64 4.02 -22.87
N SER A 86 2.73 4.26 -24.18
CA SER A 86 1.56 4.66 -24.99
C SER A 86 0.66 3.48 -25.29
N VAL A 87 -0.63 3.63 -25.01
CA VAL A 87 -1.69 2.65 -25.30
C VAL A 87 -2.51 3.07 -26.55
N GLN A 88 -2.17 4.19 -27.17
CA GLN A 88 -2.88 4.80 -28.31
C GLN A 88 -3.15 3.84 -29.47
N SER A 89 -2.26 2.85 -29.71
CA SER A 89 -2.46 1.88 -30.79
C SER A 89 -3.62 0.91 -30.52
N GLN A 90 -4.03 0.74 -29.28
CA GLN A 90 -5.14 -0.13 -28.86
C GLN A 90 -6.39 0.68 -28.54
N ASP A 91 -6.22 1.79 -27.81
CA ASP A 91 -7.33 2.70 -27.51
C ASP A 91 -6.86 4.15 -27.50
N THR A 92 -7.66 5.06 -28.07
CA THR A 92 -7.45 6.51 -28.15
C THR A 92 -8.25 7.28 -27.10
N SER A 93 -8.89 6.57 -26.19
CA SER A 93 -9.64 7.12 -25.06
C SER A 93 -9.53 6.20 -23.84
N PRO A 94 -8.31 5.96 -23.31
CA PRO A 94 -8.14 5.13 -22.13
C PRO A 94 -8.76 5.81 -20.90
N THR A 95 -9.55 5.05 -20.12
CA THR A 95 -10.37 5.60 -19.03
C THR A 95 -10.02 5.03 -17.66
N GLY A 96 -9.67 3.76 -17.56
CA GLY A 96 -9.34 3.11 -16.30
C GLY A 96 -8.05 2.29 -16.39
N LEU A 97 -7.50 1.98 -15.24
CA LEU A 97 -6.19 1.31 -15.12
C LEU A 97 -6.18 0.36 -13.93
N PHE A 98 -5.79 -0.89 -14.17
CA PHE A 98 -5.61 -1.89 -13.12
C PHE A 98 -4.34 -2.71 -13.34
N PHE A 99 -3.65 -3.10 -12.26
CA PHE A 99 -2.53 -4.03 -12.32
C PHE A 99 -2.87 -5.33 -11.58
N LYS A 100 -2.40 -6.46 -12.15
CA LYS A 100 -2.35 -7.69 -11.40
C LYS A 100 -1.47 -7.52 -10.16
N PRO A 101 -1.81 -8.06 -8.98
CA PRO A 101 -1.07 -7.83 -7.73
C PRO A 101 0.43 -8.15 -7.75
N ASP A 102 0.89 -9.01 -8.66
CA ASP A 102 2.32 -9.29 -8.84
C ASP A 102 3.02 -8.35 -9.84
N GLY A 103 2.28 -7.40 -10.45
CA GLY A 103 2.81 -6.42 -11.40
C GLY A 103 3.15 -6.96 -12.78
N THR A 104 2.86 -8.22 -13.08
CA THR A 104 3.22 -8.85 -14.37
C THR A 104 2.22 -8.58 -15.48
N LYS A 105 1.04 -8.03 -15.15
CA LYS A 105 0.01 -7.64 -16.12
C LYS A 105 -0.59 -6.27 -15.78
N MET A 106 -0.96 -5.53 -16.82
CA MET A 106 -1.70 -4.28 -16.77
C MET A 106 -2.94 -4.40 -17.63
N TYR A 107 -4.04 -3.80 -17.16
CA TYR A 107 -5.33 -3.75 -17.84
C TYR A 107 -5.76 -2.30 -17.99
N ILE A 108 -6.22 -1.95 -19.19
CA ILE A 108 -6.74 -0.62 -19.53
C ILE A 108 -8.18 -0.79 -19.99
N SER A 109 -9.11 -0.05 -19.38
CA SER A 109 -10.43 0.16 -19.98
C SER A 109 -10.36 1.30 -20.98
N GLY A 110 -10.95 1.09 -22.17
CA GLY A 110 -10.93 2.04 -23.27
C GLY A 110 -12.33 2.37 -23.80
N ASP A 111 -12.71 3.65 -23.78
CA ASP A 111 -14.02 4.13 -24.21
C ASP A 111 -14.15 4.11 -25.75
N ALA A 112 -13.04 4.26 -26.49
CA ALA A 112 -13.08 4.21 -27.95
C ALA A 112 -13.36 2.80 -28.49
N GLY A 113 -12.80 1.76 -27.85
CA GLY A 113 -13.02 0.36 -28.18
C GLY A 113 -14.19 -0.27 -27.43
N ASN A 114 -14.59 0.30 -26.30
CA ASN A 114 -15.47 -0.31 -25.32
C ASN A 114 -14.97 -1.73 -24.97
N ASP A 115 -13.70 -1.79 -24.58
CA ASP A 115 -13.03 -3.05 -24.27
C ASP A 115 -12.09 -2.93 -23.07
N ILE A 116 -11.63 -4.07 -22.60
CA ILE A 116 -10.54 -4.19 -21.64
C ILE A 116 -9.32 -4.74 -22.39
N THR A 117 -8.28 -3.93 -22.48
CA THR A 117 -7.02 -4.28 -23.11
C THR A 117 -6.05 -4.83 -22.09
N GLU A 118 -5.48 -6.00 -22.34
CA GLU A 118 -4.51 -6.70 -21.49
C GLU A 118 -3.10 -6.54 -22.05
N TYR A 119 -2.15 -6.18 -21.16
CA TYR A 119 -0.72 -6.09 -21.45
C TYR A 119 0.07 -6.98 -20.51
N ASP A 120 1.11 -7.64 -21.03
CA ASP A 120 2.10 -8.37 -20.24
C ASP A 120 3.32 -7.49 -19.99
N LEU A 121 3.81 -7.44 -18.74
CA LEU A 121 5.02 -6.72 -18.35
C LEU A 121 6.15 -7.74 -18.12
N SER A 122 7.26 -7.62 -18.90
CA SER A 122 8.42 -8.51 -18.71
C SER A 122 9.22 -8.20 -17.45
N THR A 123 9.12 -6.98 -16.94
CA THR A 123 9.58 -6.56 -15.61
C THR A 123 8.39 -6.09 -14.83
N ALA A 124 8.09 -6.75 -13.71
CA ALA A 124 6.93 -6.42 -12.89
C ALA A 124 6.95 -4.95 -12.47
N TRP A 125 5.80 -4.26 -12.62
CA TRP A 125 5.61 -2.86 -12.25
C TRP A 125 6.41 -1.83 -13.07
N ASP A 126 7.08 -2.22 -14.14
CA ASP A 126 7.76 -1.33 -15.08
C ASP A 126 6.97 -1.24 -16.39
N VAL A 127 6.18 -0.15 -16.52
CA VAL A 127 5.30 0.02 -17.70
C VAL A 127 6.08 0.15 -19.01
N SER A 128 7.37 0.53 -18.99
CA SER A 128 8.18 0.58 -20.20
C SER A 128 8.38 -0.79 -20.85
N THR A 129 8.16 -1.86 -20.08
CA THR A 129 8.31 -3.25 -20.54
C THR A 129 7.00 -3.90 -20.99
N SER A 130 5.92 -3.11 -21.05
CA SER A 130 4.58 -3.57 -21.44
C SER A 130 4.52 -4.01 -22.89
N THR A 131 3.83 -5.09 -23.13
CA THR A 131 3.56 -5.61 -24.49
C THR A 131 2.08 -5.96 -24.58
N TYR A 132 1.40 -5.47 -25.61
CA TYR A 132 0.00 -5.83 -25.88
C TYR A 132 -0.15 -7.34 -26.00
N ASN A 133 -1.13 -7.89 -25.30
CA ASN A 133 -1.48 -9.31 -25.36
C ASN A 133 -2.79 -9.50 -26.12
N GLN A 134 -3.90 -8.97 -25.60
CA GLN A 134 -5.25 -9.18 -26.14
C GLN A 134 -6.22 -8.11 -25.62
N ALA A 135 -7.46 -8.12 -26.16
CA ALA A 135 -8.54 -7.29 -25.66
C ALA A 135 -9.86 -8.10 -25.57
N PHE A 136 -10.74 -7.67 -24.68
CA PHE A 136 -12.08 -8.24 -24.50
C PHE A 136 -13.12 -7.13 -24.57
N SER A 137 -14.05 -7.22 -25.54
CA SER A 137 -15.11 -6.22 -25.70
C SER A 137 -16.22 -6.39 -24.66
N VAL A 138 -16.56 -5.28 -24.01
CA VAL A 138 -17.66 -5.16 -23.05
C VAL A 138 -18.84 -4.36 -23.61
N SER A 139 -18.79 -3.96 -24.87
CA SER A 139 -19.74 -3.05 -25.55
C SER A 139 -21.18 -3.50 -25.51
N THR A 140 -21.45 -4.80 -25.27
CA THR A 140 -22.81 -5.33 -25.13
C THR A 140 -23.46 -4.94 -23.80
N GLN A 141 -22.68 -4.80 -22.76
CA GLN A 141 -23.12 -4.43 -21.41
C GLN A 141 -22.91 -2.94 -21.14
N GLU A 142 -21.74 -2.41 -21.57
CA GLU A 142 -21.39 -1.01 -21.36
C GLU A 142 -20.77 -0.43 -22.64
N SER A 143 -21.36 0.64 -23.17
CA SER A 143 -20.89 1.32 -24.36
C SER A 143 -20.19 2.65 -24.09
N SER A 144 -19.92 2.94 -22.83
CA SER A 144 -19.10 4.07 -22.37
C SER A 144 -18.40 3.67 -21.09
N ILE A 145 -17.46 2.74 -21.23
CA ILE A 145 -16.71 2.19 -20.08
C ILE A 145 -15.83 3.26 -19.46
N ARG A 146 -15.72 3.26 -18.12
CA ARG A 146 -14.93 4.23 -17.36
C ARG A 146 -13.82 3.59 -16.55
N ASP A 147 -14.08 2.48 -15.86
CA ASP A 147 -13.05 1.88 -15.01
C ASP A 147 -13.20 0.36 -14.93
N VAL A 148 -12.12 -0.31 -14.51
CA VAL A 148 -12.04 -1.75 -14.37
C VAL A 148 -11.38 -2.13 -13.04
N PHE A 149 -11.94 -3.13 -12.36
CA PHE A 149 -11.36 -3.71 -11.15
C PHE A 149 -11.40 -5.23 -11.20
N PHE A 150 -10.35 -5.89 -10.71
CA PHE A 150 -10.30 -7.35 -10.62
C PHE A 150 -10.30 -7.81 -9.17
N LYS A 151 -11.01 -8.91 -8.90
CA LYS A 151 -10.83 -9.66 -7.66
C LYS A 151 -9.38 -10.10 -7.53
N PRO A 152 -8.77 -10.06 -6.32
CA PRO A 152 -7.33 -10.35 -6.13
C PRO A 152 -6.85 -11.73 -6.60
N ASP A 153 -7.75 -12.70 -6.80
CA ASP A 153 -7.41 -14.01 -7.38
C ASP A 153 -7.58 -14.06 -8.91
N GLY A 154 -8.03 -12.97 -9.54
CA GLY A 154 -8.21 -12.85 -10.99
C GLY A 154 -9.40 -13.62 -11.58
N THR A 155 -10.26 -14.20 -10.74
CA THR A 155 -11.40 -15.02 -11.21
C THR A 155 -12.63 -14.20 -11.57
N LYS A 156 -12.66 -12.92 -11.17
CA LYS A 156 -13.73 -11.96 -11.49
C LYS A 156 -13.17 -10.63 -11.93
N MET A 157 -13.88 -9.98 -12.84
CA MET A 157 -13.66 -8.61 -13.30
C MET A 157 -14.95 -7.82 -13.13
N TYR A 158 -14.82 -6.56 -12.70
CA TYR A 158 -15.90 -5.60 -12.54
C TYR A 158 -15.60 -4.38 -13.38
N ILE A 159 -16.61 -3.84 -14.04
CA ILE A 159 -16.50 -2.57 -14.76
C ILE A 159 -17.62 -1.64 -14.36
N VAL A 160 -17.35 -0.34 -14.48
CA VAL A 160 -18.36 0.72 -14.41
C VAL A 160 -18.30 1.58 -15.67
N GLY A 161 -19.41 2.22 -15.99
CA GLY A 161 -19.48 3.12 -17.12
C GLY A 161 -20.74 3.97 -17.11
N SER A 162 -20.71 5.04 -17.91
CA SER A 162 -21.71 6.10 -17.86
C SER A 162 -22.92 5.88 -18.78
N ASN A 163 -23.09 4.71 -19.36
CA ASN A 163 -24.26 4.43 -20.19
C ASN A 163 -25.24 3.44 -19.51
N GLY A 164 -24.74 2.45 -18.79
CA GLY A 164 -25.54 1.56 -17.96
C GLY A 164 -25.81 2.10 -16.57
N ASP A 165 -24.98 3.02 -16.09
CA ASP A 165 -25.01 3.57 -14.73
C ASP A 165 -24.97 2.45 -13.67
N ASP A 166 -24.26 1.35 -13.95
CA ASP A 166 -24.20 0.18 -13.09
C ASP A 166 -22.78 -0.42 -13.00
N ILE A 167 -22.63 -1.34 -12.06
CA ILE A 167 -21.45 -2.20 -11.97
C ILE A 167 -21.79 -3.49 -12.72
N ASN A 168 -20.98 -3.84 -13.71
CA ASN A 168 -21.10 -5.10 -14.46
C ASN A 168 -20.04 -6.10 -13.95
N GLU A 169 -20.45 -7.34 -13.66
CA GLU A 169 -19.60 -8.44 -13.20
C GLU A 169 -19.37 -9.46 -14.31
N TYR A 170 -18.11 -9.86 -14.46
CA TYR A 170 -17.68 -10.94 -15.35
C TYR A 170 -16.95 -12.03 -14.57
N ASN A 171 -17.19 -13.30 -14.90
CA ASN A 171 -16.41 -14.43 -14.41
C ASN A 171 -15.34 -14.81 -15.43
N LEU A 172 -14.10 -15.02 -14.98
CA LEU A 172 -12.99 -15.48 -15.80
C LEU A 172 -12.73 -16.96 -15.51
N SER A 173 -12.82 -17.82 -16.55
CA SER A 173 -12.53 -19.25 -16.38
C SER A 173 -11.05 -19.55 -16.25
N THR A 174 -10.19 -18.67 -16.75
CA THR A 174 -8.75 -18.63 -16.49
C THR A 174 -8.45 -17.32 -15.78
N ALA A 175 -7.93 -17.40 -14.57
CA ALA A 175 -7.62 -16.22 -13.78
C ALA A 175 -6.67 -15.26 -14.53
N TRP A 176 -7.02 -13.95 -14.55
CA TRP A 176 -6.22 -12.90 -15.19
C TRP A 176 -6.17 -12.95 -16.72
N ASP A 177 -6.97 -13.76 -17.37
CA ASP A 177 -7.06 -13.87 -18.83
C ASP A 177 -8.41 -13.31 -19.30
N VAL A 178 -8.39 -12.04 -19.77
CA VAL A 178 -9.64 -11.35 -20.17
C VAL A 178 -10.37 -12.03 -21.33
N SER A 179 -9.69 -12.80 -22.19
CA SER A 179 -10.33 -13.54 -23.27
C SER A 179 -11.31 -14.61 -22.79
N THR A 180 -11.18 -15.02 -21.52
CA THR A 180 -12.04 -16.04 -20.89
C THR A 180 -13.20 -15.45 -20.10
N SER A 181 -13.40 -14.13 -20.18
CA SER A 181 -14.44 -13.40 -19.46
C SER A 181 -15.83 -13.76 -19.98
N VAL A 182 -16.75 -14.03 -19.07
CA VAL A 182 -18.16 -14.25 -19.36
C VAL A 182 -18.99 -13.36 -18.45
N TYR A 183 -19.88 -12.54 -19.04
CA TYR A 183 -20.79 -11.69 -18.28
C TYR A 183 -21.64 -12.53 -17.31
N SER A 184 -21.76 -12.05 -16.09
CA SER A 184 -22.47 -12.70 -14.98
C SER A 184 -23.76 -11.95 -14.63
N GLN A 185 -23.62 -10.69 -14.26
CA GLN A 185 -24.71 -9.86 -13.73
C GLN A 185 -24.31 -8.38 -13.68
N SER A 186 -25.31 -7.50 -13.40
CA SER A 186 -25.05 -6.11 -13.08
C SER A 186 -25.85 -5.64 -11.87
N SER A 187 -25.45 -4.51 -11.27
CA SER A 187 -26.14 -3.88 -10.15
C SER A 187 -25.91 -2.38 -10.13
N SER A 188 -27.01 -1.61 -10.03
CA SER A 188 -26.99 -0.16 -9.76
C SER A 188 -27.29 0.19 -8.29
N ALA A 189 -27.35 -0.82 -7.40
CA ALA A 189 -27.77 -0.63 -6.01
C ALA A 189 -26.71 0.08 -5.14
N TYR A 190 -25.59 0.47 -5.70
CA TYR A 190 -24.51 1.14 -4.98
C TYR A 190 -24.83 2.60 -4.60
N ASP A 191 -25.67 3.29 -5.35
CA ASP A 191 -26.00 4.71 -5.16
C ASP A 191 -27.18 4.98 -4.22
N GLY A 192 -27.84 3.93 -3.76
CA GLY A 192 -28.91 4.00 -2.76
C GLY A 192 -30.12 4.83 -3.19
N PRO A 193 -30.48 5.90 -2.43
CA PRO A 193 -31.60 6.79 -2.77
C PRO A 193 -31.24 7.86 -3.81
N TYR A 194 -29.97 7.90 -4.25
CA TYR A 194 -29.46 8.85 -5.22
C TYR A 194 -29.36 8.17 -6.57
N THR A 195 -29.47 8.95 -7.64
CA THR A 195 -29.27 8.41 -8.98
C THR A 195 -27.98 9.00 -9.52
N GLU A 196 -26.87 8.26 -9.39
CA GLU A 196 -25.64 8.58 -10.07
C GLU A 196 -25.76 8.17 -11.53
N THR A 197 -25.62 9.12 -12.42
CA THR A 197 -25.80 8.94 -13.88
C THR A 197 -24.48 8.93 -14.65
N SER A 198 -23.37 8.96 -13.95
CA SER A 198 -22.03 8.95 -14.57
C SER A 198 -21.00 8.38 -13.59
N PRO A 199 -21.11 7.09 -13.22
CA PRO A 199 -20.06 6.43 -12.44
C PRO A 199 -18.78 6.33 -13.27
N THR A 200 -17.66 6.71 -12.66
CA THR A 200 -16.38 6.87 -13.36
C THR A 200 -15.25 6.04 -12.79
N GLY A 201 -15.31 5.67 -11.51
CA GLY A 201 -14.28 4.85 -10.88
C GLY A 201 -14.86 3.85 -9.90
N ILE A 202 -14.18 2.70 -9.73
CA ILE A 202 -14.58 1.61 -8.85
C ILE A 202 -13.39 1.05 -8.07
N HIS A 203 -13.59 0.82 -6.76
CA HIS A 203 -12.60 0.18 -5.92
C HIS A 203 -13.26 -0.74 -4.89
N PHE A 204 -12.74 -1.96 -4.71
CA PHE A 204 -13.22 -2.89 -3.68
C PHE A 204 -12.26 -2.94 -2.50
N LYS A 205 -12.82 -3.08 -1.30
CA LYS A 205 -12.04 -3.50 -0.13
C LYS A 205 -11.37 -4.86 -0.42
N PRO A 206 -10.12 -5.10 0.03
CA PRO A 206 -9.39 -6.34 -0.30
C PRO A 206 -10.09 -7.66 0.03
N ASP A 207 -11.01 -7.67 1.00
CA ASP A 207 -11.81 -8.86 1.35
C ASP A 207 -13.13 -8.98 0.55
N GLY A 208 -13.44 -7.99 -0.30
CA GLY A 208 -14.65 -7.98 -1.14
C GLY A 208 -15.95 -7.69 -0.42
N THR A 209 -15.92 -7.28 0.85
CA THR A 209 -17.14 -7.00 1.63
C THR A 209 -17.67 -5.58 1.46
N LYS A 210 -16.88 -4.69 0.83
CA LYS A 210 -17.27 -3.32 0.48
C LYS A 210 -16.84 -2.96 -0.92
N VAL A 211 -17.60 -2.08 -1.57
CA VAL A 211 -17.26 -1.44 -2.84
C VAL A 211 -17.46 0.07 -2.71
N TYR A 212 -16.56 0.80 -3.36
CA TYR A 212 -16.59 2.25 -3.48
C TYR A 212 -16.73 2.60 -4.96
N VAL A 213 -17.66 3.49 -5.27
CA VAL A 213 -17.89 4.02 -6.61
C VAL A 213 -17.77 5.53 -6.54
N VAL A 214 -17.05 6.15 -7.46
CA VAL A 214 -17.04 7.59 -7.64
C VAL A 214 -17.74 7.96 -8.94
N GLY A 215 -18.45 9.09 -8.95
CA GLY A 215 -19.17 9.51 -10.14
C GLY A 215 -19.22 11.03 -10.33
N LYS A 216 -19.22 11.43 -11.60
CA LYS A 216 -19.28 12.84 -12.04
C LYS A 216 -20.67 13.45 -12.01
N GLY A 217 -21.72 12.63 -12.02
CA GLY A 217 -23.10 13.13 -12.07
C GLY A 217 -23.47 13.95 -10.84
N LEU A 218 -22.98 13.56 -9.68
CA LEU A 218 -23.24 14.22 -8.40
C LEU A 218 -21.96 14.61 -7.64
N ASP A 219 -20.76 14.40 -8.20
CA ASP A 219 -19.46 14.66 -7.58
C ASP A 219 -19.35 13.98 -6.21
N ARG A 220 -19.60 12.66 -6.18
CA ARG A 220 -19.68 11.90 -4.92
C ARG A 220 -18.90 10.60 -4.99
N ILE A 221 -18.50 10.16 -3.80
CA ILE A 221 -18.08 8.79 -3.53
C ILE A 221 -19.23 8.08 -2.83
N TYR A 222 -19.54 6.87 -3.26
CA TYR A 222 -20.54 5.98 -2.66
C TYR A 222 -19.84 4.80 -2.01
N GLU A 223 -20.17 4.50 -0.76
CA GLU A 223 -19.77 3.27 -0.09
C GLU A 223 -20.95 2.32 -0.02
N SER A 224 -20.74 1.07 -0.42
CA SER A 224 -21.72 0.00 -0.30
C SER A 224 -21.10 -1.25 0.31
N SER A 225 -21.90 -2.01 1.05
CA SER A 225 -21.53 -3.30 1.62
C SER A 225 -22.05 -4.44 0.77
N LEU A 226 -21.33 -5.57 0.75
CA LEU A 226 -21.74 -6.82 0.14
C LEU A 226 -21.93 -7.88 1.22
N SER A 227 -23.13 -8.44 1.36
CA SER A 227 -23.37 -9.51 2.33
C SER A 227 -22.71 -10.83 1.97
N THR A 228 -22.43 -11.03 0.68
CA THR A 228 -21.56 -12.09 0.15
C THR A 228 -20.38 -11.41 -0.55
N ALA A 229 -19.17 -11.63 -0.04
CA ALA A 229 -17.98 -11.01 -0.60
C ALA A 229 -17.85 -11.28 -2.10
N TRP A 230 -17.55 -10.22 -2.88
CA TRP A 230 -17.38 -10.30 -4.34
C TRP A 230 -18.62 -10.68 -5.15
N ASP A 231 -19.82 -10.58 -4.58
CA ASP A 231 -21.09 -10.84 -5.26
C ASP A 231 -21.94 -9.56 -5.29
N ILE A 232 -21.91 -8.85 -6.41
CA ILE A 232 -22.59 -7.55 -6.56
C ILE A 232 -24.12 -7.65 -6.50
N SER A 233 -24.72 -8.85 -6.63
CA SER A 233 -26.16 -9.02 -6.40
C SER A 233 -26.57 -8.76 -4.94
N THR A 234 -25.59 -8.77 -4.04
CA THR A 234 -25.80 -8.58 -2.58
C THR A 234 -25.43 -7.18 -2.10
N ILE A 235 -25.18 -6.23 -3.03
CA ILE A 235 -24.87 -4.83 -2.70
C ILE A 235 -25.99 -4.19 -1.90
N THR A 236 -25.60 -3.47 -0.86
CA THR A 236 -26.47 -2.58 -0.08
C THR A 236 -25.75 -1.27 0.17
N TYR A 237 -26.32 -0.17 -0.27
CA TYR A 237 -25.82 1.18 0.00
C TYR A 237 -25.63 1.42 1.49
N VAL A 238 -24.52 2.06 1.86
CA VAL A 238 -24.19 2.42 3.25
C VAL A 238 -24.20 3.94 3.41
N THR A 239 -23.32 4.65 2.70
CA THR A 239 -23.14 6.09 2.81
C THR A 239 -22.53 6.69 1.55
N GLN A 240 -22.37 8.00 1.55
CA GLN A 240 -21.72 8.76 0.49
C GLN A 240 -21.00 9.98 1.04
N GLU A 241 -19.95 10.42 0.31
CA GLU A 241 -19.23 11.66 0.60
C GLU A 241 -19.28 12.60 -0.61
N TYR A 242 -19.52 13.88 -0.38
CA TYR A 242 -19.56 14.92 -1.40
C TYR A 242 -18.18 15.58 -1.55
N ILE A 243 -17.57 15.45 -2.71
CA ILE A 243 -16.18 15.87 -2.96
C ILE A 243 -16.03 17.12 -3.84
N ASN A 244 -17.13 17.72 -4.27
CA ASN A 244 -17.14 18.90 -5.18
C ASN A 244 -16.26 20.08 -4.75
N PRO A 245 -16.03 20.38 -3.46
CA PRO A 245 -15.10 21.43 -3.10
C PRO A 245 -13.66 21.17 -3.55
N GLN A 246 -13.27 19.90 -3.70
CA GLN A 246 -11.94 19.47 -4.12
C GLN A 246 -11.91 19.10 -5.61
N GLU A 247 -12.84 18.26 -6.06
CA GLU A 247 -12.92 17.80 -7.44
C GLU A 247 -14.37 17.86 -7.97
N THR A 248 -14.58 18.47 -9.12
CA THR A 248 -15.89 18.59 -9.78
C THR A 248 -16.03 17.69 -11.02
N GLY A 249 -15.09 16.85 -11.26
CA GLY A 249 -15.07 15.91 -12.37
C GLY A 249 -14.23 14.70 -12.03
N PRO A 250 -14.59 13.97 -10.93
CA PRO A 250 -13.81 12.81 -10.50
C PRO A 250 -13.85 11.70 -11.54
N ASP A 251 -12.70 11.08 -11.82
CA ASP A 251 -12.56 10.03 -12.82
C ASP A 251 -12.19 8.67 -12.22
N SER A 252 -11.32 8.64 -11.23
CA SER A 252 -10.90 7.36 -10.62
C SER A 252 -10.75 7.48 -9.11
N ILE A 253 -10.88 6.34 -8.43
CA ILE A 253 -10.78 6.18 -6.98
C ILE A 253 -9.82 5.06 -6.62
N HIS A 254 -8.98 5.27 -5.61
CA HIS A 254 -8.13 4.23 -5.05
C HIS A 254 -8.08 4.33 -3.52
N LEU A 255 -8.14 3.18 -2.82
CA LEU A 255 -7.86 3.08 -1.38
C LEU A 255 -6.58 2.29 -1.16
N ASN A 256 -5.75 2.72 -0.19
CA ASN A 256 -4.61 1.90 0.21
C ASN A 256 -5.08 0.58 0.86
N PRO A 257 -4.25 -0.48 0.87
CA PRO A 257 -4.64 -1.79 1.40
C PRO A 257 -5.12 -1.78 2.86
N GLU A 258 -4.65 -0.82 3.67
CA GLU A 258 -5.07 -0.64 5.06
C GLU A 258 -6.41 0.08 5.18
N GLY A 259 -6.91 0.71 4.11
CA GLY A 259 -8.15 1.47 4.09
C GLY A 259 -8.11 2.77 4.90
N THR A 260 -6.93 3.29 5.19
CA THR A 260 -6.72 4.51 5.97
C THR A 260 -6.54 5.76 5.11
N LYS A 261 -6.27 5.57 3.81
CA LYS A 261 -6.14 6.62 2.81
C LYS A 261 -6.98 6.31 1.58
N LEU A 262 -7.58 7.35 1.03
CA LEU A 262 -8.35 7.30 -0.21
C LEU A 262 -7.83 8.40 -1.13
N TYR A 263 -7.74 8.09 -2.41
CA TYR A 263 -7.24 8.96 -3.46
C TYR A 263 -8.28 9.11 -4.57
N ILE A 264 -8.44 10.33 -5.04
CA ILE A 264 -9.30 10.69 -6.19
C ILE A 264 -8.44 11.41 -7.21
N ILE A 265 -8.63 11.08 -8.47
CA ILE A 265 -8.18 11.95 -9.57
C ILE A 265 -9.38 12.40 -10.37
N GLY A 266 -9.22 13.55 -11.04
CA GLY A 266 -10.24 14.06 -11.94
C GLY A 266 -9.71 15.12 -12.88
N THR A 267 -10.55 15.43 -13.86
CA THR A 267 -10.20 16.34 -14.96
C THR A 267 -10.26 17.80 -14.58
N SER A 268 -10.98 18.18 -13.53
CA SER A 268 -11.11 19.57 -13.10
C SER A 268 -9.90 20.04 -12.30
N GLY A 269 -9.48 19.27 -11.29
CA GLY A 269 -8.32 19.54 -10.45
C GLY A 269 -6.99 19.23 -11.15
N ARG A 270 -6.95 18.21 -12.00
CA ARG A 270 -5.73 17.67 -12.65
C ARG A 270 -4.64 17.33 -11.63
N ASN A 271 -5.05 16.83 -10.50
CA ASN A 271 -4.24 16.51 -9.34
C ASN A 271 -4.67 15.15 -8.76
N VAL A 272 -4.00 14.72 -7.71
CA VAL A 272 -4.45 13.61 -6.88
C VAL A 272 -4.90 14.19 -5.54
N ASP A 273 -6.17 14.07 -5.23
CA ASP A 273 -6.74 14.47 -3.94
C ASP A 273 -6.62 13.31 -2.93
N GLU A 274 -5.95 13.57 -1.80
CA GLU A 274 -5.79 12.62 -0.72
C GLU A 274 -6.78 12.90 0.39
N TYR A 275 -7.48 11.85 0.84
CA TYR A 275 -8.33 11.82 2.02
C TYR A 275 -7.78 10.82 3.04
N VAL A 276 -7.87 11.17 4.32
CA VAL A 276 -7.50 10.29 5.44
C VAL A 276 -8.78 9.79 6.11
N LEU A 277 -8.87 8.48 6.32
CA LEU A 277 -9.96 7.82 7.03
C LEU A 277 -9.50 7.48 8.45
N SER A 278 -10.16 8.05 9.47
CA SER A 278 -9.82 7.77 10.88
C SER A 278 -10.25 6.37 11.32
N THR A 279 -11.23 5.78 10.63
CA THR A 279 -11.62 4.38 10.74
C THR A 279 -11.39 3.73 9.37
N ALA A 280 -10.61 2.65 9.35
CA ALA A 280 -10.27 1.98 8.10
C ALA A 280 -11.52 1.53 7.31
N PHE A 281 -11.56 1.85 6.02
CA PHE A 281 -12.66 1.51 5.11
C PHE A 281 -14.04 2.06 5.53
N ASP A 282 -14.09 3.15 6.25
CA ASP A 282 -15.32 3.82 6.69
C ASP A 282 -15.37 5.25 6.11
N LEU A 283 -16.12 5.42 5.03
CA LEU A 283 -16.19 6.67 4.27
C LEU A 283 -16.74 7.84 5.11
N ASP A 284 -17.61 7.58 6.10
CA ASP A 284 -18.13 8.62 7.00
C ASP A 284 -17.01 9.30 7.82
N THR A 285 -15.84 8.66 7.91
CA THR A 285 -14.68 9.19 8.65
C THR A 285 -13.63 9.84 7.75
N ALA A 286 -13.89 9.93 6.44
CA ALA A 286 -12.96 10.52 5.48
C ALA A 286 -12.87 12.04 5.68
N THR A 287 -11.65 12.55 5.68
CA THR A 287 -11.37 13.99 5.72
C THR A 287 -10.34 14.33 4.64
N PHE A 288 -10.63 15.36 3.85
CA PHE A 288 -9.67 15.85 2.88
C PHE A 288 -8.37 16.26 3.57
N SER A 289 -7.26 15.78 3.03
CA SER A 289 -5.91 16.02 3.55
C SER A 289 -5.17 17.06 2.70
N VAL A 290 -4.93 16.74 1.43
CA VAL A 290 -4.14 17.57 0.52
C VAL A 290 -4.41 17.21 -0.94
N ALA A 291 -4.19 18.17 -1.83
CA ALA A 291 -4.17 17.99 -3.28
C ALA A 291 -2.72 17.98 -3.80
N HIS A 292 -2.35 16.98 -4.57
CA HIS A 292 -1.01 16.81 -5.15
C HIS A 292 -1.03 17.04 -6.66
N SER A 293 -0.47 18.16 -7.14
CA SER A 293 -0.56 18.63 -8.53
C SER A 293 0.56 18.13 -9.46
N THR A 294 1.32 17.11 -9.07
CA THR A 294 2.52 16.67 -9.80
C THR A 294 2.25 15.96 -11.12
N ILE A 295 0.99 15.61 -11.42
CA ILE A 295 0.64 14.82 -12.62
C ILE A 295 0.34 15.69 -13.85
N GLU A 296 -0.06 16.97 -13.69
CA GLU A 296 -0.49 17.85 -14.79
C GLU A 296 0.59 18.05 -15.86
N ALA A 297 1.88 17.97 -15.48
CA ALA A 297 2.97 18.13 -16.45
C ALA A 297 3.05 16.99 -17.48
N GLN A 298 2.54 15.81 -17.18
CA GLN A 298 2.50 14.64 -18.05
C GLN A 298 1.13 14.43 -18.67
N GLU A 299 0.05 14.60 -17.88
CA GLU A 299 -1.31 14.33 -18.32
C GLU A 299 -2.26 15.46 -17.85
N THR A 300 -2.90 16.13 -18.80
CA THR A 300 -3.83 17.26 -18.52
C THR A 300 -5.29 16.83 -18.49
N ASN A 301 -5.58 15.58 -18.84
CA ASN A 301 -6.91 14.99 -18.77
C ASN A 301 -6.82 13.57 -18.16
N PRO A 302 -6.38 13.45 -16.88
CA PRO A 302 -6.22 12.15 -16.23
C PRO A 302 -7.57 11.47 -16.04
N GLN A 303 -7.62 10.16 -16.28
CA GLN A 303 -8.84 9.37 -16.22
C GLN A 303 -8.70 8.18 -15.25
N GLY A 304 -7.64 7.39 -15.34
CA GLY A 304 -7.41 6.20 -14.56
C GLY A 304 -6.19 6.31 -13.65
N MET A 305 -6.27 5.73 -12.46
CA MET A 305 -5.21 5.71 -11.47
C MET A 305 -5.08 4.34 -10.83
N ALA A 306 -3.84 3.88 -10.67
CA ALA A 306 -3.53 2.68 -9.89
C ALA A 306 -2.27 2.88 -9.04
N PHE A 307 -2.17 2.14 -7.96
CA PHE A 307 -0.97 2.06 -7.13
C PHE A 307 -0.44 0.62 -7.10
N LYS A 308 0.85 0.49 -6.91
CA LYS A 308 1.43 -0.75 -6.42
C LYS A 308 1.00 -0.97 -4.97
N ASP A 309 0.71 -2.20 -4.56
CA ASP A 309 0.15 -2.51 -3.23
C ASP A 309 0.97 -1.96 -2.06
N ASP A 310 2.31 -1.86 -2.20
CA ASP A 310 3.18 -1.27 -1.18
C ASP A 310 3.22 0.27 -1.23
N GLY A 311 2.48 0.88 -2.15
CA GLY A 311 2.40 2.33 -2.31
C GLY A 311 3.67 3.01 -2.80
N THR A 312 4.68 2.25 -3.26
CA THR A 312 5.95 2.84 -3.73
C THR A 312 5.87 3.39 -5.14
N LYS A 313 4.84 3.00 -5.90
CA LYS A 313 4.57 3.46 -7.26
C LYS A 313 3.11 3.84 -7.44
N MET A 314 2.88 4.87 -8.23
CA MET A 314 1.59 5.29 -8.74
C MET A 314 1.64 5.35 -10.27
N TYR A 315 0.52 5.02 -10.89
CA TYR A 315 0.36 5.04 -12.34
C TYR A 315 -0.87 5.85 -12.70
N ILE A 316 -0.75 6.69 -13.72
CA ILE A 316 -1.83 7.54 -14.22
C ILE A 316 -1.97 7.32 -15.72
N VAL A 317 -3.18 7.17 -16.20
CA VAL A 317 -3.52 7.17 -17.62
C VAL A 317 -4.56 8.25 -17.91
N GLY A 318 -4.53 8.83 -19.10
CA GLY A 318 -5.52 9.82 -19.53
C GLY A 318 -5.57 10.00 -21.02
N THR A 319 -6.53 10.80 -21.47
CA THR A 319 -6.93 10.93 -22.87
C THR A 319 -6.26 12.08 -23.62
N THR A 320 -5.33 12.82 -22.99
CA THR A 320 -4.55 13.83 -23.73
C THR A 320 -3.39 13.21 -24.49
N THR A 321 -2.75 12.21 -23.88
CA THR A 321 -1.53 11.61 -24.42
C THR A 321 -1.70 10.11 -24.72
N ASP A 322 -2.78 9.48 -24.28
CA ASP A 322 -3.03 8.05 -24.39
C ASP A 322 -1.83 7.22 -23.86
N THR A 323 -1.29 7.67 -22.72
CA THR A 323 -0.06 7.14 -22.15
C THR A 323 -0.24 6.83 -20.67
N VAL A 324 0.22 5.64 -20.24
CA VAL A 324 0.35 5.30 -18.83
C VAL A 324 1.67 5.87 -18.33
N TYR A 325 1.64 6.77 -17.36
CA TYR A 325 2.79 7.39 -16.72
C TYR A 325 3.06 6.76 -15.37
N GLN A 326 4.33 6.54 -15.06
CA GLN A 326 4.79 5.93 -13.82
C GLN A 326 5.45 6.96 -12.90
N TYR A 327 5.08 6.93 -11.63
CA TYR A 327 5.60 7.82 -10.59
C TYR A 327 6.10 7.02 -9.39
N SER A 328 7.17 7.50 -8.76
CA SER A 328 7.55 7.06 -7.41
C SER A 328 6.75 7.85 -6.38
N THR A 329 6.23 7.16 -5.37
CA THR A 329 5.39 7.72 -4.30
C THR A 329 5.84 7.24 -2.92
N SER A 330 7.15 7.15 -2.71
CA SER A 330 7.71 6.68 -1.45
C SER A 330 8.75 7.65 -0.92
N SER A 331 8.74 7.80 0.38
CA SER A 331 9.84 8.40 1.13
C SER A 331 10.62 7.33 1.88
N SER A 332 11.79 7.71 2.35
CA SER A 332 12.66 6.87 3.16
C SER A 332 12.85 7.53 4.52
N THR A 333 12.59 6.80 5.59
CA THR A 333 12.79 7.26 6.96
C THR A 333 13.70 6.27 7.69
N PRO A 334 14.60 6.75 8.57
CA PRO A 334 15.39 5.86 9.41
C PRO A 334 14.48 4.93 10.23
N ALA A 335 14.80 3.63 10.22
CA ALA A 335 14.11 2.66 11.08
C ALA A 335 14.32 3.01 12.55
N THR A 336 13.33 2.77 13.39
CA THR A 336 13.38 3.07 14.81
C THR A 336 13.59 1.82 15.69
N ILE A 337 14.11 2.00 16.89
CA ILE A 337 14.23 0.95 17.90
C ILE A 337 13.41 1.34 19.13
N THR A 338 12.47 0.48 19.50
CA THR A 338 11.75 0.58 20.77
C THR A 338 12.36 -0.39 21.79
N TYR A 339 12.91 0.15 22.85
CA TYR A 339 13.48 -0.63 23.94
C TYR A 339 12.42 -0.96 25.01
N PRO A 340 12.57 -2.05 25.78
CA PRO A 340 11.70 -2.33 26.92
C PRO A 340 11.64 -1.15 27.91
N SER A 341 10.49 -0.92 28.52
CA SER A 341 10.31 0.16 29.52
C SER A 341 11.21 0.00 30.76
N SER A 342 11.74 -1.21 30.99
CA SER A 342 12.72 -1.53 32.02
C SER A 342 14.11 -0.93 31.75
N VAL A 343 14.39 -0.49 30.52
CA VAL A 343 15.69 0.13 30.18
C VAL A 343 15.72 1.57 30.64
N LYS A 344 16.80 1.93 31.35
CA LYS A 344 17.11 3.29 31.80
C LYS A 344 18.35 3.79 31.10
N TRP A 345 18.27 4.96 30.50
CA TRP A 345 19.36 5.60 29.76
C TRP A 345 19.99 6.75 30.57
N PRO A 346 21.29 7.03 30.40
CA PRO A 346 21.92 8.21 30.98
C PRO A 346 21.20 9.48 30.55
N GLY A 347 20.86 10.33 31.52
CA GLY A 347 20.08 11.56 31.24
C GLY A 347 18.62 11.35 30.89
N GLY A 348 18.13 10.10 30.87
CA GLY A 348 16.71 9.76 30.58
C GLY A 348 16.35 9.79 29.10
N THR A 349 17.31 10.03 28.20
CA THR A 349 17.06 10.07 26.75
C THR A 349 17.50 8.77 26.10
N THR A 350 16.58 8.10 25.39
CA THR A 350 16.87 6.95 24.54
C THR A 350 17.70 7.41 23.35
N PRO A 351 18.83 6.76 23.03
CA PRO A 351 19.57 7.04 21.79
C PRO A 351 18.70 6.77 20.55
N ASP A 352 18.93 7.55 19.50
CA ASP A 352 18.37 7.27 18.19
C ASP A 352 18.93 5.94 17.62
N ALA A 353 18.23 5.34 16.68
CA ALA A 353 18.78 4.20 15.95
C ALA A 353 19.89 4.67 14.99
N PRO A 354 20.87 3.79 14.65
CA PRO A 354 21.92 4.16 13.70
C PRO A 354 21.32 4.47 12.31
N ALA A 355 21.95 5.40 11.59
CA ALA A 355 21.56 5.71 10.22
C ALA A 355 21.78 4.51 9.30
N ALA A 356 21.17 4.52 8.11
CA ALA A 356 21.27 3.41 7.16
C ALA A 356 22.73 3.09 6.82
N GLY A 357 23.10 1.83 7.03
CA GLY A 357 24.46 1.32 6.82
C GLY A 357 25.45 1.62 7.96
N GLU A 358 25.10 2.44 8.93
CA GLU A 358 25.90 2.68 10.13
C GLU A 358 25.65 1.62 11.19
N LYS A 359 26.57 1.47 12.11
CA LYS A 359 26.48 0.52 13.21
C LYS A 359 26.66 1.22 14.55
N ASP A 360 25.77 0.89 15.47
CA ASP A 360 25.86 1.30 16.88
C ASP A 360 26.04 0.08 17.78
N VAL A 361 26.75 0.31 18.86
CA VAL A 361 26.93 -0.70 19.90
C VAL A 361 26.33 -0.19 21.21
N TYR A 362 25.37 -0.94 21.72
CA TYR A 362 24.72 -0.67 22.99
C TYR A 362 25.14 -1.73 24.02
N VAL A 363 25.40 -1.28 25.24
CA VAL A 363 25.72 -2.17 26.36
C VAL A 363 24.66 -2.01 27.44
N PHE A 364 24.18 -3.12 27.94
CA PHE A 364 23.16 -3.16 28.98
C PHE A 364 23.67 -3.93 30.20
N VAL A 365 23.35 -3.45 31.40
CA VAL A 365 23.70 -4.07 32.68
C VAL A 365 22.45 -4.18 33.54
N THR A 366 22.24 -5.32 34.19
CA THR A 366 21.23 -5.51 35.23
C THR A 366 21.84 -6.18 36.45
N THR A 367 21.32 -5.88 37.65
CA THR A 367 21.74 -6.48 38.92
C THR A 367 20.54 -6.95 39.76
N ASP A 368 19.33 -6.77 39.22
CA ASP A 368 18.06 -7.00 39.94
C ASP A 368 17.14 -8.03 39.25
N GLY A 369 17.75 -8.97 38.51
CA GLY A 369 17.00 -10.00 37.82
C GLY A 369 16.21 -9.48 36.62
N GLY A 370 16.71 -8.41 35.95
CA GLY A 370 16.09 -7.85 34.76
C GLY A 370 14.89 -6.94 35.04
N THR A 371 14.64 -6.59 36.30
CA THR A 371 13.63 -5.58 36.65
C THR A 371 14.03 -4.22 36.08
N THR A 372 15.33 -3.90 36.11
CA THR A 372 15.92 -2.70 35.52
C THR A 372 17.15 -3.07 34.71
N TYR A 373 17.25 -2.47 33.52
CA TYR A 373 18.46 -2.50 32.70
C TYR A 373 19.01 -1.06 32.58
N TYR A 374 20.30 -0.90 32.79
CA TYR A 374 21.00 0.36 32.53
C TYR A 374 21.69 0.25 31.16
N GLY A 375 21.16 0.96 30.20
CA GLY A 375 21.66 0.98 28.83
C GLY A 375 22.64 2.11 28.61
N LYS A 376 23.66 1.91 27.80
CA LYS A 376 24.60 2.90 27.32
C LYS A 376 24.98 2.62 25.88
N GLN A 377 24.93 3.65 25.02
CA GLN A 377 25.56 3.61 23.70
C GLN A 377 27.08 3.66 23.90
N ALA A 378 27.74 2.57 23.52
CA ALA A 378 29.18 2.39 23.71
C ALA A 378 29.98 2.70 22.44
N GLY A 379 29.35 2.64 21.27
CA GLY A 379 29.86 3.04 19.97
C GLY A 379 28.75 3.67 19.17
N ASP A 380 29.03 4.73 18.43
CA ASP A 380 28.16 5.50 17.57
C ASP A 380 28.82 5.54 16.19
N ALA A 381 28.08 5.16 15.12
CA ALA A 381 28.57 5.09 13.74
C ALA A 381 29.91 4.31 13.62
N VAL A 382 30.02 3.14 14.24
CA VAL A 382 31.24 2.31 14.19
C VAL A 382 31.33 1.66 12.81
N ALA A 383 32.45 1.82 12.12
CA ALA A 383 32.72 1.29 10.80
C ALA A 383 32.95 -0.24 10.80
#